data_4e1aba0c07c4f10adb339f0b0ffd7d8f
#
_entry.id   4e1aba0c07c4f10adb339f0b0ffd7d8f
#
_cell.length_a   1.000
_cell.length_b   1.000
_cell.length_c   1.000
_cell.angle_alpha   90.00
_cell.angle_beta   90.00
_cell.angle_gamma   90.00
#
_symmetry.space_group_name_H-M   'P 1'
#
loop_
_entity.id
_entity.type
_entity.pdbx_description
1 polymer ?
#
loop_
_entity_poly.entity_id
_entity_poly.type
_entity_poly.pdbx_seq_one_letter_code
_entity_poly.pdbx_strand_id
1 'polypeptide(L)'
;LPCFALDLSLLVEEALSVQSSGFIEAVDKAMSLLRNEDGRVGNLTIVNRLVKLEPLGEALVIGDLHGDFESLIIILQTSGFVEKMEKTKEATLIFLGDYGDRGDKSAEIYYAILKLKLAFPGQVVLLRGNHEAPKDLLGYPHDLPFQFQNRFGEDWKMAYEKTRALFAYLYNAVFVEDRYLMVHGGVSPEIRSLQDIAQAQENRNEALLEDLLWSDPDENVRGISSSPRGAGKLFGKKVTKEVLGKLNAKILIRGHESSDEGFKIDHDGKVLTLFSRKGSPYFNRYGAYLQLPLSEKFENAQQLIQWIHKF
;
A
#
# COMPACT_ATOMS: atom_id res chain seq x y z
N LEU A 1 30.60 3.26 -1.70
CA LEU A 1 30.41 1.80 -1.56
C LEU A 1 29.80 1.29 -2.85
N PRO A 2 30.27 0.18 -3.45
CA PRO A 2 29.62 -0.40 -4.61
C PRO A 2 28.20 -0.75 -4.21
N CYS A 3 27.22 -0.18 -4.93
CA CYS A 3 25.82 -0.56 -4.82
C CYS A 3 25.74 -1.98 -5.38
N PHE A 4 25.71 -2.99 -4.54
CA PHE A 4 25.38 -4.33 -5.01
C PHE A 4 23.96 -4.29 -5.52
N ALA A 5 23.76 -4.66 -6.78
CA ALA A 5 22.44 -4.83 -7.36
C ALA A 5 21.61 -5.77 -6.46
N LEU A 6 20.35 -5.43 -6.23
CA LEU A 6 19.46 -6.30 -5.45
C LEU A 6 19.08 -7.50 -6.33
N ASP A 7 19.65 -8.66 -6.03
CA ASP A 7 19.29 -9.90 -6.72
C ASP A 7 17.92 -10.37 -6.22
N LEU A 8 16.93 -10.33 -7.11
CA LEU A 8 15.55 -10.74 -6.79
C LEU A 8 15.49 -12.24 -6.42
N SER A 9 16.31 -13.11 -7.05
CA SER A 9 16.33 -14.52 -6.72
C SER A 9 16.87 -14.74 -5.31
N LEU A 10 17.92 -14.02 -4.94
CA LEU A 10 18.48 -14.06 -3.59
C LEU A 10 17.48 -13.51 -2.56
N LEU A 11 16.77 -12.42 -2.87
CA LEU A 11 15.72 -11.88 -2.00
C LEU A 11 14.62 -12.90 -1.73
N VAL A 12 14.21 -13.65 -2.75
CA VAL A 12 13.21 -14.73 -2.61
C VAL A 12 13.73 -15.86 -1.72
N GLU A 13 14.97 -16.33 -1.95
CA GLU A 13 15.59 -17.35 -1.11
C GLU A 13 15.74 -16.91 0.35
N GLU A 14 16.19 -15.68 0.58
CA GLU A 14 16.28 -15.10 1.91
C GLU A 14 14.89 -15.03 2.58
N ALA A 15 13.85 -14.54 1.90
CA ALA A 15 12.51 -14.44 2.45
C ALA A 15 11.95 -15.81 2.87
N LEU A 16 12.17 -16.86 2.06
CA LEU A 16 11.71 -18.21 2.34
C LEU A 16 12.50 -18.90 3.46
N SER A 17 13.76 -18.51 3.69
CA SER A 17 14.66 -19.20 4.64
C SER A 17 14.97 -18.39 5.90
N VAL A 18 14.63 -17.08 5.96
CA VAL A 18 14.99 -16.22 7.07
C VAL A 18 14.50 -16.76 8.42
N GLN A 19 15.39 -16.78 9.39
CA GLN A 19 15.06 -17.13 10.77
C GLN A 19 14.50 -15.91 11.53
N SER A 20 13.88 -16.16 12.68
CA SER A 20 13.27 -15.12 13.53
C SER A 20 14.20 -13.92 13.81
N SER A 21 15.45 -14.17 14.12
CA SER A 21 16.45 -13.13 14.41
C SER A 21 16.71 -12.22 13.20
N GLY A 22 16.89 -12.80 12.01
CA GLY A 22 17.10 -12.03 10.76
C GLY A 22 15.84 -11.27 10.33
N PHE A 23 14.66 -11.85 10.56
CA PHE A 23 13.38 -11.18 10.33
C PHE A 23 13.22 -9.96 11.24
N ILE A 24 13.43 -10.13 12.55
CA ILE A 24 13.34 -9.07 13.55
C ILE A 24 14.34 -7.95 13.25
N GLU A 25 15.55 -8.30 12.86
CA GLU A 25 16.58 -7.32 12.46
C GLU A 25 16.11 -6.47 11.26
N ALA A 26 15.52 -7.10 10.24
CA ALA A 26 14.98 -6.38 9.09
C ALA A 26 13.83 -5.45 9.48
N VAL A 27 12.92 -5.89 10.36
CA VAL A 27 11.84 -5.07 10.91
C VAL A 27 12.40 -3.88 11.69
N ASP A 28 13.35 -4.09 12.61
CA ASP A 28 13.92 -3.00 13.43
C ASP A 28 14.65 -1.97 12.57
N LYS A 29 15.42 -2.41 11.55
CA LYS A 29 16.09 -1.50 10.61
C LYS A 29 15.09 -0.68 9.80
N ALA A 30 14.07 -1.32 9.24
CA ALA A 30 13.04 -0.63 8.47
C ALA A 30 12.20 0.32 9.34
N MET A 31 11.86 -0.08 10.56
CA MET A 31 11.17 0.78 11.52
C MET A 31 12.02 2.01 11.88
N SER A 32 13.31 1.83 12.11
CA SER A 32 14.24 2.94 12.36
C SER A 32 14.32 3.89 11.16
N LEU A 33 14.39 3.34 9.94
CA LEU A 33 14.39 4.13 8.71
C LEU A 33 13.10 4.96 8.59
N LEU A 34 11.93 4.31 8.61
CA LEU A 34 10.62 4.95 8.47
C LEU A 34 10.31 5.99 9.55
N ARG A 35 10.81 5.75 10.77
CA ARG A 35 10.67 6.69 11.91
C ARG A 35 11.42 7.99 11.68
N ASN A 36 12.57 7.92 11.01
CA ASN A 36 13.47 9.05 10.81
C ASN A 36 13.30 9.72 9.44
N GLU A 37 12.46 9.17 8.57
CA GLU A 37 12.16 9.79 7.28
C GLU A 37 11.30 11.04 7.47
N ASP A 38 11.85 12.19 7.10
CA ASP A 38 11.19 13.50 7.06
C ASP A 38 11.82 14.37 5.98
N GLY A 39 11.04 15.27 5.39
CA GLY A 39 11.49 16.13 4.31
C GLY A 39 11.80 15.37 3.02
N ARG A 40 12.83 15.78 2.29
CA ARG A 40 13.13 15.26 0.96
C ARG A 40 14.01 14.00 1.00
N VAL A 41 13.52 12.92 0.40
CA VAL A 41 14.25 11.64 0.24
C VAL A 41 14.12 11.20 -1.24
N GLY A 42 15.10 11.51 -2.07
CA GLY A 42 15.01 11.27 -3.53
C GLY A 42 13.92 12.11 -4.19
N ASN A 43 12.98 11.46 -4.87
CA ASN A 43 11.80 12.07 -5.49
C ASN A 43 10.61 12.21 -4.51
N LEU A 44 10.76 11.71 -3.31
CA LEU A 44 9.75 11.76 -2.28
C LEU A 44 9.96 13.00 -1.39
N THR A 45 8.87 13.64 -0.99
CA THR A 45 8.86 14.57 0.12
C THR A 45 7.92 14.04 1.18
N ILE A 46 8.45 13.73 2.36
CA ILE A 46 7.72 13.11 3.45
C ILE A 46 7.32 14.20 4.45
N VAL A 47 6.03 14.25 4.77
CA VAL A 47 5.47 15.16 5.77
C VAL A 47 4.62 14.30 6.72
N ASN A 48 5.12 14.02 7.91
CA ASN A 48 4.51 13.06 8.84
C ASN A 48 4.27 11.69 8.17
N ARG A 49 3.00 11.32 7.93
CA ARG A 49 2.64 10.05 7.27
C ARG A 49 2.05 10.24 5.88
N LEU A 50 2.34 11.35 5.23
CA LEU A 50 2.02 11.62 3.83
C LEU A 50 3.31 11.65 3.00
N VAL A 51 3.30 10.95 1.89
CA VAL A 51 4.35 11.02 0.86
C VAL A 51 3.86 11.88 -0.29
N LYS A 52 4.54 12.98 -0.56
CA LYS A 52 4.37 13.74 -1.82
C LYS A 52 5.40 13.23 -2.81
N LEU A 53 4.96 12.81 -3.97
CA LEU A 53 5.79 12.27 -5.03
C LEU A 53 5.82 13.25 -6.20
N GLU A 54 7.01 13.57 -6.66
CA GLU A 54 7.19 14.38 -7.87
C GLU A 54 6.61 13.68 -9.09
N PRO A 55 5.95 14.39 -10.02
CA PRO A 55 5.34 13.82 -11.21
C PRO A 55 6.40 13.48 -12.30
N LEU A 56 7.41 12.71 -11.93
CA LEU A 56 8.56 12.33 -12.77
C LEU A 56 8.71 10.82 -12.84
N GLY A 57 9.13 10.34 -14.00
CA GLY A 57 9.41 8.93 -14.21
C GLY A 57 8.17 8.04 -14.14
N GLU A 58 8.26 6.93 -13.45
CA GLU A 58 7.24 5.88 -13.42
C GLU A 58 7.05 5.32 -12.01
N ALA A 59 5.82 4.96 -11.66
CA ALA A 59 5.51 4.21 -10.46
C ALA A 59 4.99 2.80 -10.79
N LEU A 60 5.45 1.80 -10.05
CA LEU A 60 4.80 0.50 -9.95
C LEU A 60 3.90 0.53 -8.71
N VAL A 61 2.58 0.43 -8.91
CA VAL A 61 1.59 0.43 -7.83
C VAL A 61 1.04 -0.96 -7.64
N ILE A 62 1.17 -1.48 -6.42
CA ILE A 62 0.75 -2.83 -6.01
C ILE A 62 -0.35 -2.67 -4.95
N GLY A 63 -1.50 -3.32 -5.16
CA GLY A 63 -2.60 -3.41 -4.21
C GLY A 63 -2.37 -4.50 -3.15
N ASP A 64 -3.46 -4.97 -2.56
CA ASP A 64 -3.47 -5.98 -1.49
C ASP A 64 -2.74 -7.26 -1.90
N LEU A 65 -1.88 -7.74 -1.00
CA LEU A 65 -1.13 -8.99 -1.17
C LEU A 65 -1.59 -10.09 -0.23
N HIS A 66 -1.99 -9.75 0.98
CA HIS A 66 -2.58 -10.67 1.95
C HIS A 66 -1.87 -12.04 2.02
N GLY A 67 -0.58 -12.05 2.29
CA GLY A 67 0.20 -13.28 2.44
C GLY A 67 0.41 -14.08 1.14
N ASP A 68 0.07 -13.54 -0.03
CA ASP A 68 0.31 -14.17 -1.34
C ASP A 68 1.68 -13.77 -1.88
N PHE A 69 2.71 -14.44 -1.39
CA PHE A 69 4.10 -14.17 -1.78
C PHE A 69 4.38 -14.50 -3.25
N GLU A 70 3.68 -15.46 -3.82
CA GLU A 70 3.85 -15.85 -5.23
C GLU A 70 3.41 -14.72 -6.16
N SER A 71 2.28 -14.08 -5.85
CA SER A 71 1.82 -12.89 -6.58
C SER A 71 2.85 -11.76 -6.52
N LEU A 72 3.44 -11.49 -5.35
CA LEU A 72 4.51 -10.49 -5.24
C LEU A 72 5.71 -10.82 -6.14
N ILE A 73 6.16 -12.08 -6.14
CA ILE A 73 7.29 -12.52 -6.99
C ILE A 73 6.94 -12.34 -8.46
N ILE A 74 5.76 -12.79 -8.91
CA ILE A 74 5.31 -12.63 -10.30
C ILE A 74 5.34 -11.16 -10.71
N ILE A 75 4.80 -10.25 -9.88
CA ILE A 75 4.77 -8.82 -10.15
C ILE A 75 6.19 -8.27 -10.31
N LEU A 76 7.08 -8.54 -9.37
CA LEU A 76 8.45 -8.02 -9.39
C LEU A 76 9.24 -8.55 -10.60
N GLN A 77 9.08 -9.84 -10.95
CA GLN A 77 9.73 -10.47 -12.10
C GLN A 77 9.20 -9.94 -13.44
N THR A 78 7.87 -9.91 -13.59
CA THR A 78 7.27 -9.54 -14.88
C THR A 78 7.34 -8.06 -15.18
N SER A 79 7.35 -7.21 -14.15
CA SER A 79 7.49 -5.77 -14.33
C SER A 79 8.92 -5.31 -14.63
N GLY A 80 9.93 -6.09 -14.23
CA GLY A 80 11.35 -5.67 -14.30
C GLY A 80 11.65 -4.39 -13.50
N PHE A 81 10.84 -4.11 -12.48
CA PHE A 81 10.85 -2.81 -11.82
C PHE A 81 12.01 -2.65 -10.83
N VAL A 82 12.52 -3.75 -10.26
CA VAL A 82 13.70 -3.73 -9.38
C VAL A 82 14.92 -3.25 -10.15
N GLU A 83 15.17 -3.82 -11.33
CA GLU A 83 16.26 -3.41 -12.22
C GLU A 83 16.09 -1.96 -12.71
N LYS A 84 14.85 -1.51 -12.85
CA LYS A 84 14.56 -0.12 -13.20
C LYS A 84 14.92 0.84 -12.07
N MET A 85 14.60 0.51 -10.81
CA MET A 85 14.98 1.31 -9.64
C MET A 85 16.49 1.43 -9.46
N GLU A 86 17.26 0.44 -9.88
CA GLU A 86 18.72 0.51 -9.87
C GLU A 86 19.29 1.50 -10.89
N LYS A 87 18.65 1.58 -12.07
CA LYS A 87 19.08 2.39 -13.19
C LYS A 87 18.67 3.86 -13.08
N THR A 88 17.54 4.15 -12.45
CA THR A 88 17.03 5.51 -12.31
C THR A 88 16.44 5.76 -10.94
N LYS A 89 16.61 6.97 -10.43
CA LYS A 89 15.98 7.41 -9.17
C LYS A 89 14.54 7.87 -9.33
N GLU A 90 14.06 7.97 -10.57
CA GLU A 90 12.68 8.36 -10.90
C GLU A 90 11.69 7.18 -10.97
N ALA A 91 12.16 5.95 -10.71
CA ALA A 91 11.29 4.78 -10.58
C ALA A 91 10.87 4.63 -9.11
N THR A 92 9.57 4.58 -8.83
CA THR A 92 9.01 4.48 -7.48
C THR A 92 8.09 3.27 -7.34
N LEU A 93 8.38 2.39 -6.38
CA LEU A 93 7.55 1.24 -6.04
C LEU A 93 6.62 1.62 -4.88
N ILE A 94 5.30 1.51 -5.11
CA ILE A 94 4.27 1.90 -4.15
C ILE A 94 3.40 0.70 -3.82
N PHE A 95 3.34 0.35 -2.53
CA PHE A 95 2.42 -0.66 -2.01
C PHE A 95 1.25 0.04 -1.31
N LEU A 96 0.04 -0.37 -1.62
CA LEU A 96 -1.18 0.25 -1.10
C LEU A 96 -1.61 -0.28 0.28
N GLY A 97 -0.88 -1.22 0.88
CA GLY A 97 -1.20 -1.82 2.18
C GLY A 97 -1.74 -3.25 2.08
N ASP A 98 -2.18 -3.80 3.20
CA ASP A 98 -2.70 -5.17 3.36
C ASP A 98 -1.70 -6.23 2.89
N TYR A 99 -0.57 -6.27 3.58
CA TYR A 99 0.53 -7.18 3.28
C TYR A 99 0.30 -8.58 3.82
N GLY A 100 -0.20 -8.65 5.06
CA GLY A 100 -0.41 -9.89 5.80
C GLY A 100 -1.84 -10.37 5.87
N ASP A 101 -2.06 -11.42 6.67
CA ASP A 101 -3.32 -12.12 6.88
C ASP A 101 -3.86 -12.83 5.62
N ARG A 102 -4.82 -13.73 5.79
CA ARG A 102 -5.57 -14.44 4.73
C ARG A 102 -4.77 -15.49 3.94
N GLY A 103 -3.57 -15.18 3.50
CA GLY A 103 -2.63 -16.13 2.88
C GLY A 103 -1.71 -16.76 3.92
N ASP A 104 -0.74 -17.54 3.48
CA ASP A 104 0.12 -18.35 4.35
C ASP A 104 1.58 -17.85 4.46
N LYS A 105 1.95 -16.84 3.66
CA LYS A 105 3.33 -16.33 3.57
C LYS A 105 3.47 -14.85 3.93
N SER A 106 2.75 -14.43 4.99
CA SER A 106 2.81 -13.03 5.44
C SER A 106 4.20 -12.61 5.91
N ALA A 107 4.95 -13.49 6.58
CA ALA A 107 6.30 -13.19 7.04
C ALA A 107 7.26 -12.94 5.86
N GLU A 108 7.13 -13.75 4.80
CA GLU A 108 7.91 -13.63 3.58
C GLU A 108 7.63 -12.32 2.85
N ILE A 109 6.36 -11.91 2.79
CA ILE A 109 5.98 -10.61 2.20
C ILE A 109 6.58 -9.46 3.02
N TYR A 110 6.35 -9.44 4.35
CA TYR A 110 6.95 -8.40 5.19
C TYR A 110 8.45 -8.35 5.03
N TYR A 111 9.15 -9.49 5.06
CA TYR A 111 10.59 -9.52 4.88
C TYR A 111 11.01 -8.90 3.54
N ALA A 112 10.40 -9.34 2.44
CA ALA A 112 10.76 -8.90 1.10
C ALA A 112 10.52 -7.38 0.90
N ILE A 113 9.33 -6.87 1.28
CA ILE A 113 9.03 -5.44 1.12
C ILE A 113 9.92 -4.56 2.01
N LEU A 114 10.28 -5.02 3.20
CA LEU A 114 11.18 -4.29 4.10
C LEU A 114 12.62 -4.30 3.56
N LYS A 115 13.10 -5.40 2.99
CA LYS A 115 14.40 -5.47 2.31
C LYS A 115 14.43 -4.52 1.10
N LEU A 116 13.35 -4.47 0.30
CA LEU A 116 13.21 -3.51 -0.80
C LEU A 116 13.26 -2.07 -0.29
N LYS A 117 12.52 -1.76 0.79
CA LYS A 117 12.53 -0.43 1.41
C LYS A 117 13.92 -0.04 1.91
N LEU A 118 14.65 -0.97 2.52
CA LEU A 118 16.00 -0.74 3.01
C LEU A 118 17.03 -0.54 1.87
N ALA A 119 16.86 -1.27 0.77
CA ALA A 119 17.74 -1.14 -0.41
C ALA A 119 17.46 0.16 -1.19
N PHE A 120 16.20 0.58 -1.27
CA PHE A 120 15.75 1.73 -2.06
C PHE A 120 14.91 2.72 -1.22
N PRO A 121 15.45 3.34 -0.17
CA PRO A 121 14.67 4.15 0.76
C PRO A 121 13.93 5.32 0.11
N GLY A 122 14.51 5.96 -0.90
CA GLY A 122 13.89 7.06 -1.65
C GLY A 122 13.03 6.64 -2.83
N GLN A 123 12.76 5.34 -3.02
CA GLN A 123 12.03 4.81 -4.16
C GLN A 123 10.93 3.81 -3.78
N VAL A 124 10.90 3.31 -2.54
CA VAL A 124 9.88 2.38 -2.06
C VAL A 124 8.99 3.05 -1.03
N VAL A 125 7.69 3.03 -1.26
CA VAL A 125 6.66 3.59 -0.38
C VAL A 125 5.75 2.47 0.10
N LEU A 126 5.59 2.37 1.42
CA LEU A 126 4.75 1.37 2.07
C LEU A 126 3.55 2.08 2.72
N LEU A 127 2.37 1.99 2.10
CA LEU A 127 1.14 2.50 2.72
C LEU A 127 0.65 1.53 3.80
N ARG A 128 -0.14 2.06 4.70
CA ARG A 128 -0.80 1.33 5.76
C ARG A 128 -2.14 0.82 5.27
N GLY A 129 -2.38 -0.49 5.38
CA GLY A 129 -3.69 -1.09 5.17
C GLY A 129 -4.48 -1.22 6.48
N ASN A 130 -5.73 -1.68 6.38
CA ASN A 130 -6.56 -1.94 7.56
C ASN A 130 -6.11 -3.19 8.33
N HIS A 131 -5.37 -4.12 7.71
CA HIS A 131 -4.68 -5.21 8.39
C HIS A 131 -3.39 -4.78 9.10
N GLU A 132 -2.89 -3.58 8.83
CA GLU A 132 -1.82 -2.91 9.56
C GLU A 132 -2.34 -1.80 10.50
N ALA A 133 -3.64 -1.71 10.71
CA ALA A 133 -4.28 -0.69 11.54
C ALA A 133 -3.90 -0.79 13.03
N PRO A 134 -4.16 0.26 13.85
CA PRO A 134 -4.15 0.16 15.29
C PRO A 134 -5.05 -0.98 15.79
N LYS A 135 -4.80 -1.47 17.01
CA LYS A 135 -5.48 -2.65 17.54
C LYS A 135 -7.00 -2.56 17.48
N ASP A 136 -7.53 -1.39 17.73
CA ASP A 136 -8.99 -1.14 17.82
C ASP A 136 -9.65 -0.99 16.43
N LEU A 137 -8.84 -0.84 15.36
CA LEU A 137 -9.28 -0.71 13.96
C LEU A 137 -8.80 -1.86 13.08
N LEU A 138 -8.26 -2.92 13.66
CA LEU A 138 -7.59 -4.00 12.93
C LEU A 138 -8.58 -4.83 12.11
N GLY A 139 -8.17 -5.17 10.87
CA GLY A 139 -8.91 -6.07 9.99
C GLY A 139 -9.15 -7.46 10.60
N TYR A 140 -10.31 -8.04 10.34
CA TYR A 140 -10.67 -9.37 10.83
C TYR A 140 -11.08 -10.30 9.67
N PRO A 141 -10.76 -11.61 9.70
CA PRO A 141 -9.90 -12.28 10.69
C PRO A 141 -8.44 -11.82 10.62
N HIS A 142 -7.80 -11.71 11.78
CA HIS A 142 -6.39 -11.41 11.93
C HIS A 142 -5.64 -12.68 12.33
N ASP A 143 -5.08 -13.37 11.38
CA ASP A 143 -4.40 -14.65 11.54
C ASP A 143 -2.86 -14.56 11.53
N LEU A 144 -2.32 -13.35 11.36
CA LEU A 144 -0.88 -13.07 11.39
C LEU A 144 -0.16 -13.65 12.63
N PRO A 145 -0.71 -13.58 13.86
CA PRO A 145 -0.09 -14.22 15.01
C PRO A 145 0.09 -15.73 14.84
N PHE A 146 -0.92 -16.41 14.28
CA PHE A 146 -0.89 -17.84 14.01
C PHE A 146 0.13 -18.18 12.92
N GLN A 147 0.17 -17.40 11.85
CA GLN A 147 1.17 -17.57 10.79
C GLN A 147 2.59 -17.40 11.33
N PHE A 148 2.84 -16.40 12.19
CA PHE A 148 4.14 -16.17 12.79
C PHE A 148 4.52 -17.28 13.77
N GLN A 149 3.55 -17.84 14.51
CA GLN A 149 3.79 -19.00 15.38
C GLN A 149 4.25 -20.21 14.57
N ASN A 150 3.60 -20.48 13.47
CA ASN A 150 3.98 -21.58 12.57
C ASN A 150 5.36 -21.35 11.94
N ARG A 151 5.69 -20.08 11.62
CA ARG A 151 6.92 -19.71 10.91
C ARG A 151 8.14 -19.60 11.82
N PHE A 152 7.99 -19.06 13.03
CA PHE A 152 9.09 -18.68 13.92
C PHE A 152 9.12 -19.46 15.26
N GLY A 153 8.19 -20.39 15.48
CA GLY A 153 8.18 -21.21 16.71
C GLY A 153 8.12 -20.35 17.98
N GLU A 154 9.04 -20.57 18.90
CA GLU A 154 9.05 -19.88 20.22
C GLU A 154 9.25 -18.35 20.12
N ASP A 155 9.91 -17.89 19.08
CA ASP A 155 10.24 -16.46 18.89
C ASP A 155 9.09 -15.66 18.26
N TRP A 156 7.97 -16.29 17.90
CA TRP A 156 6.89 -15.68 17.14
C TRP A 156 6.33 -14.39 17.79
N LYS A 157 6.23 -14.36 19.12
CA LYS A 157 5.68 -13.18 19.83
C LYS A 157 6.54 -11.94 19.60
N MET A 158 7.85 -12.09 19.71
CA MET A 158 8.78 -10.97 19.48
C MET A 158 8.70 -10.49 18.03
N ALA A 159 8.70 -11.40 17.05
CA ALA A 159 8.55 -11.06 15.63
C ALA A 159 7.23 -10.34 15.38
N TYR A 160 6.13 -10.83 15.94
CA TYR A 160 4.80 -10.21 15.81
C TYR A 160 4.73 -8.82 16.46
N GLU A 161 5.19 -8.67 17.69
CA GLU A 161 5.17 -7.38 18.40
C GLU A 161 6.00 -6.32 17.69
N LYS A 162 7.16 -6.68 17.18
CA LYS A 162 8.01 -5.81 16.37
C LYS A 162 7.32 -5.40 15.08
N THR A 163 6.70 -6.35 14.38
CA THR A 163 5.93 -6.06 13.16
C THR A 163 4.74 -5.15 13.45
N ARG A 164 4.02 -5.39 14.55
CA ARG A 164 2.93 -4.51 15.00
C ARG A 164 3.43 -3.08 15.31
N ALA A 165 4.59 -2.95 15.93
CA ALA A 165 5.19 -1.64 16.22
C ALA A 165 5.58 -0.88 14.93
N LEU A 166 6.07 -1.60 13.92
CA LEU A 166 6.38 -1.06 12.60
C LEU A 166 5.15 -0.40 11.93
N PHE A 167 3.95 -0.97 12.10
CA PHE A 167 2.73 -0.49 11.44
C PHE A 167 2.41 0.98 11.74
N ALA A 168 2.82 1.49 12.90
CA ALA A 168 2.64 2.90 13.24
C ALA A 168 3.47 3.86 12.37
N TYR A 169 4.48 3.34 11.66
CA TYR A 169 5.39 4.14 10.84
C TYR A 169 5.08 4.05 9.34
N LEU A 170 4.15 3.18 8.92
CA LEU A 170 3.67 3.12 7.54
C LEU A 170 2.93 4.41 7.17
N TYR A 171 2.93 4.75 5.89
CA TYR A 171 2.33 5.98 5.40
C TYR A 171 0.82 5.87 5.20
N ASN A 172 0.10 6.97 5.37
CA ASN A 172 -1.35 7.04 5.16
C ASN A 172 -1.71 7.21 3.68
N ALA A 173 -0.89 7.94 2.92
CA ALA A 173 -1.18 8.24 1.52
C ALA A 173 0.08 8.60 0.73
N VAL A 174 -0.03 8.45 -0.60
CA VAL A 174 0.81 9.12 -1.60
C VAL A 174 0.00 10.17 -2.32
N PHE A 175 0.58 11.33 -2.53
CA PHE A 175 -0.01 12.41 -3.30
C PHE A 175 0.92 12.83 -4.45
N VAL A 176 0.38 12.88 -5.65
CA VAL A 176 1.04 13.42 -6.86
C VAL A 176 0.21 14.61 -7.33
N GLU A 177 0.77 15.81 -7.25
CA GLU A 177 0.05 17.05 -7.53
C GLU A 177 -0.54 17.08 -8.93
N ASP A 178 -1.80 17.57 -9.03
CA ASP A 178 -2.58 17.64 -10.26
C ASP A 178 -2.76 16.29 -10.98
N ARG A 179 -2.64 15.16 -10.23
CA ARG A 179 -2.73 13.80 -10.77
C ARG A 179 -3.45 12.84 -9.83
N TYR A 180 -2.76 12.36 -8.77
CA TYR A 180 -3.22 11.21 -8.00
C TYR A 180 -3.22 11.45 -6.50
N LEU A 181 -4.26 10.93 -5.86
CA LEU A 181 -4.25 10.60 -4.45
C LEU A 181 -4.26 9.06 -4.36
N MET A 182 -3.33 8.47 -3.61
CA MET A 182 -3.28 7.03 -3.37
C MET A 182 -3.44 6.78 -1.87
N VAL A 183 -4.40 5.95 -1.51
CA VAL A 183 -4.68 5.52 -0.12
C VAL A 183 -4.98 4.02 -0.13
N HIS A 184 -5.07 3.40 1.05
CA HIS A 184 -5.47 2.01 1.10
C HIS A 184 -7.00 1.84 0.89
N GLY A 185 -7.81 2.41 1.77
CA GLY A 185 -9.27 2.32 1.74
C GLY A 185 -9.92 3.42 0.92
N GLY A 186 -10.28 4.53 1.53
CA GLY A 186 -11.03 5.55 0.83
C GLY A 186 -10.82 6.96 1.33
N VAL A 187 -11.78 7.81 1.02
CA VAL A 187 -11.75 9.23 1.37
C VAL A 187 -12.97 9.61 2.19
N SER A 188 -12.81 10.67 2.99
CA SER A 188 -13.84 11.22 3.86
C SER A 188 -14.14 12.67 3.49
N PRO A 189 -15.39 13.16 3.60
CA PRO A 189 -15.71 14.57 3.44
C PRO A 189 -15.01 15.47 4.47
N GLU A 190 -14.50 14.89 5.57
CA GLU A 190 -13.71 15.57 6.60
C GLU A 190 -12.33 16.01 6.10
N ILE A 191 -11.82 15.43 5.01
CA ILE A 191 -10.57 15.85 4.39
C ILE A 191 -10.73 17.25 3.78
N ARG A 192 -9.98 18.20 4.30
CA ARG A 192 -9.95 19.59 3.85
C ARG A 192 -8.63 19.95 3.19
N SER A 193 -7.56 19.26 3.58
CA SER A 193 -6.18 19.50 3.15
C SER A 193 -5.35 18.24 3.20
N LEU A 194 -4.18 18.27 2.58
CA LEU A 194 -3.19 17.19 2.70
C LEU A 194 -2.66 17.02 4.13
N GLN A 195 -2.71 18.08 4.95
CA GLN A 195 -2.29 18.05 6.34
C GLN A 195 -3.20 17.13 7.18
N ASP A 196 -4.50 17.12 6.90
CA ASP A 196 -5.44 16.22 7.60
C ASP A 196 -5.06 14.75 7.37
N ILE A 197 -4.69 14.39 6.13
CA ILE A 197 -4.23 13.05 5.78
C ILE A 197 -2.88 12.74 6.46
N ALA A 198 -1.95 13.70 6.43
CA ALA A 198 -0.63 13.54 7.02
C ALA A 198 -0.69 13.26 8.52
N GLN A 199 -1.65 13.84 9.22
CA GLN A 199 -1.83 13.78 10.67
C GLN A 199 -2.99 12.86 11.11
N ALA A 200 -3.57 12.05 10.22
CA ALA A 200 -4.76 11.26 10.52
C ALA A 200 -4.58 10.30 11.71
N GLN A 201 -3.34 9.90 12.02
CA GLN A 201 -3.03 9.04 13.18
C GLN A 201 -2.60 9.84 14.42
N GLU A 202 -2.50 11.17 14.34
CA GLU A 202 -2.12 12.05 15.43
C GLU A 202 -3.37 12.66 16.07
N ASN A 203 -3.43 12.68 17.38
CA ASN A 203 -4.35 13.50 18.20
C ASN A 203 -5.83 13.55 17.75
N ARG A 204 -6.63 12.56 18.15
CA ARG A 204 -8.11 12.60 18.09
C ARG A 204 -8.76 12.48 16.70
N ASN A 205 -8.02 12.19 15.66
CA ASN A 205 -8.59 12.03 14.33
C ASN A 205 -8.65 10.54 13.90
N GLU A 206 -8.87 9.65 14.88
CA GLU A 206 -9.03 8.20 14.66
C GLU A 206 -10.08 7.90 13.59
N ALA A 207 -11.17 8.68 13.56
CA ALA A 207 -12.21 8.57 12.55
C ALA A 207 -11.71 8.83 11.12
N LEU A 208 -10.76 9.76 10.94
CA LEU A 208 -10.19 9.99 9.61
C LEU A 208 -9.21 8.88 9.21
N LEU A 209 -8.42 8.38 10.15
CA LEU A 209 -7.57 7.20 9.88
C LEU A 209 -8.44 5.99 9.55
N GLU A 210 -9.53 5.77 10.28
CA GLU A 210 -10.51 4.73 9.96
C GLU A 210 -11.05 4.89 8.53
N ASP A 211 -11.49 6.09 8.15
CA ASP A 211 -11.99 6.35 6.79
C ASP A 211 -10.93 6.07 5.71
N LEU A 212 -9.67 6.47 5.93
CA LEU A 212 -8.57 6.22 4.99
C LEU A 212 -8.24 4.73 4.83
N LEU A 213 -8.47 3.92 5.86
CA LEU A 213 -8.13 2.50 5.87
C LEU A 213 -9.31 1.58 5.49
N TRP A 214 -10.58 2.02 5.72
CA TRP A 214 -11.72 1.12 5.69
C TRP A 214 -12.85 1.54 4.76
N SER A 215 -12.88 2.80 4.28
CA SER A 215 -14.01 3.29 3.48
C SER A 215 -13.95 2.78 2.04
N ASP A 216 -15.12 2.46 1.48
CA ASP A 216 -15.28 1.94 0.13
C ASP A 216 -16.10 2.88 -0.75
N PRO A 217 -15.80 2.99 -2.07
CA PRO A 217 -16.64 3.69 -3.03
C PRO A 217 -17.94 2.92 -3.28
N ASP A 218 -19.07 3.63 -3.37
CA ASP A 218 -20.35 3.04 -3.75
C ASP A 218 -21.11 3.96 -4.72
N GLU A 219 -21.50 3.39 -5.85
CA GLU A 219 -22.20 4.10 -6.94
C GLU A 219 -23.62 4.57 -6.55
N ASN A 220 -24.25 3.90 -5.58
CA ASN A 220 -25.62 4.17 -5.15
C ASN A 220 -25.71 5.16 -3.99
N VAL A 221 -24.59 5.46 -3.33
CA VAL A 221 -24.51 6.41 -2.22
C VAL A 221 -24.22 7.82 -2.75
N ARG A 222 -25.06 8.79 -2.36
CA ARG A 222 -24.84 10.20 -2.76
C ARG A 222 -23.75 10.92 -1.95
N GLY A 223 -23.72 10.69 -0.65
CA GLY A 223 -22.76 11.28 0.31
C GLY A 223 -21.97 10.17 0.95
N ILE A 224 -22.23 9.95 2.23
CA ILE A 224 -21.67 8.85 3.03
C ILE A 224 -22.80 8.01 3.63
N SER A 225 -22.55 6.73 3.83
CA SER A 225 -23.38 5.83 4.62
C SER A 225 -22.51 4.89 5.45
N SER A 226 -23.13 4.18 6.39
CA SER A 226 -22.44 3.16 7.19
C SER A 226 -21.94 2.04 6.30
N SER A 227 -20.71 1.60 6.53
CA SER A 227 -20.13 0.43 5.85
C SER A 227 -20.69 -0.86 6.46
N PRO A 228 -21.01 -1.87 5.64
CA PRO A 228 -21.39 -3.21 6.14
C PRO A 228 -20.19 -3.94 6.78
N ARG A 229 -18.98 -3.43 6.65
CA ARG A 229 -17.77 -3.99 7.28
C ARG A 229 -17.69 -3.74 8.79
N GLY A 230 -18.54 -2.84 9.32
CA GLY A 230 -18.53 -2.44 10.74
C GLY A 230 -17.47 -1.37 11.09
N ALA A 231 -16.65 -0.97 10.12
CA ALA A 231 -15.71 0.15 10.19
C ALA A 231 -15.70 0.91 8.87
N GLY A 232 -15.25 2.16 8.88
CA GLY A 232 -15.26 3.04 7.71
C GLY A 232 -16.67 3.41 7.24
N LYS A 233 -16.75 3.90 6.03
CA LYS A 233 -18.00 4.38 5.39
C LYS A 233 -18.04 3.96 3.94
N LEU A 234 -19.26 3.86 3.39
CA LEU A 234 -19.47 3.90 1.95
C LEU A 234 -19.53 5.37 1.53
N PHE A 235 -18.73 5.74 0.52
CA PHE A 235 -18.72 7.10 -0.02
C PHE A 235 -19.10 7.14 -1.48
N GLY A 236 -19.96 8.11 -1.84
CA GLY A 236 -20.46 8.26 -3.20
C GLY A 236 -19.63 9.21 -4.06
N LYS A 237 -19.95 9.29 -5.36
CA LYS A 237 -19.29 10.13 -6.38
C LYS A 237 -19.08 11.59 -5.97
N LYS A 238 -20.06 12.14 -5.24
CA LYS A 238 -19.99 13.54 -4.78
C LYS A 238 -18.81 13.75 -3.83
N VAL A 239 -18.61 12.82 -2.88
CA VAL A 239 -17.51 12.90 -1.90
C VAL A 239 -16.17 12.80 -2.61
N THR A 240 -16.02 11.83 -3.52
CA THR A 240 -14.82 11.68 -4.33
C THR A 240 -14.47 12.96 -5.09
N LYS A 241 -15.44 13.52 -5.80
CA LYS A 241 -15.24 14.76 -6.58
C LYS A 241 -14.84 15.94 -5.71
N GLU A 242 -15.49 16.10 -4.55
CA GLU A 242 -15.21 17.21 -3.62
C GLU A 242 -13.80 17.07 -3.01
N VAL A 243 -13.41 15.87 -2.57
CA VAL A 243 -12.10 15.63 -1.96
C VAL A 243 -11.00 15.78 -2.99
N LEU A 244 -11.11 15.15 -4.16
CA LEU A 244 -10.12 15.29 -5.23
C LEU A 244 -9.99 16.75 -5.67
N GLY A 245 -11.10 17.48 -5.79
CA GLY A 245 -11.09 18.91 -6.14
C GLY A 245 -10.38 19.78 -5.09
N LYS A 246 -10.65 19.55 -3.80
CA LYS A 246 -9.99 20.29 -2.70
C LYS A 246 -8.48 20.06 -2.68
N LEU A 247 -8.05 18.83 -3.00
CA LEU A 247 -6.64 18.43 -2.96
C LEU A 247 -5.90 18.69 -4.29
N ASN A 248 -6.58 19.15 -5.33
CA ASN A 248 -6.03 19.25 -6.69
C ASN A 248 -5.50 17.89 -7.20
N ALA A 249 -6.29 16.82 -7.01
CA ALA A 249 -6.05 15.51 -7.61
C ALA A 249 -7.11 15.18 -8.67
N LYS A 250 -6.82 14.26 -9.58
CA LYS A 250 -7.72 13.84 -10.69
C LYS A 250 -8.34 12.47 -10.43
N ILE A 251 -7.54 11.57 -9.88
CA ILE A 251 -7.88 10.15 -9.71
C ILE A 251 -7.46 9.70 -8.30
N LEU A 252 -8.38 9.00 -7.64
CA LEU A 252 -8.09 8.23 -6.43
C LEU A 252 -7.67 6.82 -6.85
N ILE A 253 -6.48 6.37 -6.44
CA ILE A 253 -6.00 4.99 -6.62
C ILE A 253 -6.00 4.33 -5.23
N ARG A 254 -6.58 3.14 -5.11
CA ARG A 254 -6.74 2.47 -3.83
C ARG A 254 -6.67 0.93 -3.93
N GLY A 255 -6.63 0.26 -2.79
CA GLY A 255 -6.70 -1.18 -2.61
C GLY A 255 -7.99 -1.65 -1.95
N HIS A 256 -7.91 -2.53 -0.92
CA HIS A 256 -8.93 -2.90 0.07
C HIS A 256 -10.11 -3.74 -0.43
N GLU A 257 -10.53 -3.63 -1.68
CA GLU A 257 -11.62 -4.44 -2.26
C GLU A 257 -11.06 -5.43 -3.28
N SER A 258 -11.47 -6.69 -3.13
CA SER A 258 -11.18 -7.70 -4.16
C SER A 258 -12.00 -7.46 -5.43
N SER A 259 -11.41 -7.79 -6.56
CA SER A 259 -12.08 -7.73 -7.87
C SER A 259 -11.69 -8.95 -8.70
N ASP A 260 -12.63 -9.52 -9.44
CA ASP A 260 -12.38 -10.70 -10.30
C ASP A 260 -11.33 -10.43 -11.37
N GLU A 261 -11.27 -9.21 -11.87
CA GLU A 261 -10.29 -8.77 -12.87
C GLU A 261 -8.98 -8.22 -12.26
N GLY A 262 -8.84 -8.24 -10.93
CA GLY A 262 -7.72 -7.62 -10.20
C GLY A 262 -7.79 -6.10 -10.11
N PHE A 263 -8.77 -5.47 -10.74
CA PHE A 263 -9.03 -4.03 -10.65
C PHE A 263 -10.49 -3.70 -10.89
N LYS A 264 -10.91 -2.52 -10.43
CA LYS A 264 -12.25 -1.98 -10.63
C LYS A 264 -12.18 -0.46 -10.79
N ILE A 265 -13.05 0.10 -11.61
CA ILE A 265 -13.14 1.55 -11.82
C ILE A 265 -14.53 2.00 -11.42
N ASP A 266 -14.61 2.96 -10.51
CA ASP A 266 -15.85 3.53 -9.97
C ASP A 266 -15.88 5.06 -10.16
N HIS A 267 -17.04 5.64 -9.82
CA HIS A 267 -17.28 7.08 -9.77
C HIS A 267 -16.93 7.81 -11.08
N ASP A 268 -17.44 7.29 -12.21
CA ASP A 268 -17.20 7.85 -13.54
C ASP A 268 -15.70 7.96 -13.87
N GLY A 269 -14.89 7.00 -13.38
CA GLY A 269 -13.45 6.95 -13.59
C GLY A 269 -12.63 7.79 -12.62
N LYS A 270 -13.22 8.25 -11.53
CA LYS A 270 -12.47 8.99 -10.51
C LYS A 270 -11.82 8.11 -9.47
N VAL A 271 -12.18 6.82 -9.40
CA VAL A 271 -11.61 5.83 -8.50
C VAL A 271 -11.10 4.64 -9.28
N LEU A 272 -9.86 4.22 -9.02
CA LEU A 272 -9.27 2.97 -9.45
C LEU A 272 -8.94 2.13 -8.21
N THR A 273 -9.59 0.98 -8.08
CA THR A 273 -9.25 -0.03 -7.08
C THR A 273 -8.32 -1.06 -7.72
N LEU A 274 -7.21 -1.41 -7.05
CA LEU A 274 -6.26 -2.45 -7.44
C LEU A 274 -6.24 -3.55 -6.39
N PHE A 275 -6.22 -4.80 -6.86
CA PHE A 275 -6.11 -5.98 -6.01
C PHE A 275 -5.05 -6.91 -6.58
N SER A 276 -3.92 -7.06 -5.90
CA SER A 276 -2.71 -7.67 -6.45
C SER A 276 -2.49 -9.12 -6.01
N ARG A 277 -3.36 -9.68 -5.16
CA ARG A 277 -3.34 -11.11 -4.88
C ARG A 277 -4.31 -11.86 -5.80
N LYS A 278 -4.11 -13.19 -5.90
CA LYS A 278 -4.90 -14.07 -6.76
C LYS A 278 -5.33 -15.33 -6.03
N GLY A 279 -6.54 -15.82 -6.37
CA GLY A 279 -7.03 -17.11 -5.90
C GLY A 279 -7.59 -17.11 -4.47
N SER A 280 -7.46 -18.26 -3.78
CA SER A 280 -8.03 -18.45 -2.44
C SER A 280 -7.44 -17.48 -1.41
N PRO A 281 -8.25 -16.93 -0.47
CA PRO A 281 -9.67 -17.20 -0.23
C PRO A 281 -10.64 -16.31 -1.04
N TYR A 282 -10.15 -15.43 -1.92
CA TYR A 282 -10.96 -14.48 -2.68
C TYR A 282 -11.52 -15.06 -3.98
N PHE A 283 -10.82 -16.06 -4.55
CA PHE A 283 -11.19 -16.76 -5.79
C PHE A 283 -11.32 -15.84 -7.02
N ASN A 284 -10.70 -14.66 -6.99
CA ASN A 284 -10.60 -13.77 -8.12
C ASN A 284 -9.76 -14.41 -9.23
N ARG A 285 -10.14 -14.14 -10.48
CA ARG A 285 -9.52 -14.72 -11.67
C ARG A 285 -8.11 -14.19 -11.91
N TYR A 286 -7.91 -12.91 -11.68
CA TYR A 286 -6.65 -12.22 -11.91
C TYR A 286 -6.24 -11.39 -10.68
N GLY A 287 -4.93 -11.37 -10.40
CA GLY A 287 -4.30 -10.28 -9.71
C GLY A 287 -3.92 -9.18 -10.69
N ALA A 288 -3.80 -7.94 -10.25
CA ALA A 288 -3.37 -6.84 -11.11
C ALA A 288 -2.43 -5.86 -10.40
N TYR A 289 -1.55 -5.22 -11.18
CA TYR A 289 -0.71 -4.11 -10.76
C TYR A 289 -0.71 -3.02 -11.83
N LEU A 290 -0.34 -1.80 -11.47
CA LEU A 290 -0.33 -0.66 -12.36
C LEU A 290 1.10 -0.15 -12.55
N GLN A 291 1.61 -0.12 -13.80
CA GLN A 291 2.82 0.61 -14.17
C GLN A 291 2.45 2.00 -14.65
N LEU A 292 2.54 2.98 -13.80
CA LEU A 292 1.98 4.31 -13.97
C LEU A 292 3.03 5.31 -14.46
N PRO A 293 2.95 5.85 -15.68
CA PRO A 293 3.82 6.94 -16.11
C PRO A 293 3.44 8.22 -15.37
N LEU A 294 4.26 8.62 -14.41
CA LEU A 294 3.99 9.78 -13.55
C LEU A 294 4.09 11.12 -14.27
N SER A 295 4.86 11.20 -15.34
CA SER A 295 4.98 12.43 -16.15
C SER A 295 3.76 12.73 -17.03
N GLU A 296 2.94 11.72 -17.34
CA GLU A 296 1.73 11.88 -18.14
C GLU A 296 0.55 12.32 -17.29
N LYS A 297 -0.39 13.07 -17.88
CA LYS A 297 -1.63 13.51 -17.23
C LYS A 297 -2.81 12.70 -17.71
N PHE A 298 -3.57 12.18 -16.77
CA PHE A 298 -4.80 11.46 -17.02
C PHE A 298 -5.95 12.09 -16.23
N GLU A 299 -7.10 12.25 -16.88
CA GLU A 299 -8.29 12.86 -16.27
C GLU A 299 -9.21 11.83 -15.60
N ASN A 300 -9.08 10.56 -15.99
CA ASN A 300 -9.88 9.46 -15.44
C ASN A 300 -9.13 8.12 -15.51
N ALA A 301 -9.57 7.18 -14.72
CA ALA A 301 -8.95 5.86 -14.58
C ALA A 301 -9.14 4.95 -15.80
N GLN A 302 -10.11 5.22 -16.69
CA GLN A 302 -10.25 4.46 -17.93
C GLN A 302 -9.02 4.64 -18.83
N GLN A 303 -8.38 5.79 -18.77
CA GLN A 303 -7.15 6.05 -19.54
C GLN A 303 -5.95 5.26 -18.98
N LEU A 304 -6.02 4.77 -17.74
CA LEU A 304 -4.98 3.97 -17.10
C LEU A 304 -5.06 2.48 -17.46
N ILE A 305 -6.14 2.00 -18.06
CA ILE A 305 -6.36 0.56 -18.30
C ILE A 305 -5.20 -0.07 -19.10
N GLN A 306 -4.63 0.65 -20.06
CA GLN A 306 -3.48 0.17 -20.85
C GLN A 306 -2.19 -0.03 -20.04
N TRP A 307 -2.12 0.54 -18.83
CA TRP A 307 -1.00 0.45 -17.90
C TRP A 307 -1.26 -0.54 -16.75
N ILE A 308 -2.45 -1.17 -16.75
CA ILE A 308 -2.80 -2.21 -15.78
C ILE A 308 -2.39 -3.56 -16.37
N HIS A 309 -1.55 -4.27 -15.64
CA HIS A 309 -1.10 -5.61 -15.98
C HIS A 309 -1.80 -6.64 -15.10
N LYS A 310 -2.40 -7.64 -15.75
CA LYS A 310 -3.08 -8.76 -15.07
C LYS A 310 -2.21 -10.01 -15.17
N PHE A 311 -2.28 -10.85 -14.16
CA PHE A 311 -1.55 -12.13 -14.14
C PHE A 311 -2.38 -13.25 -13.50
#